data_617ee0ec33785749294df0ab293787d1
#
_entry.id   617ee0ec33785749294df0ab293787d1
#
_cell.length_a   1.000
_cell.length_b   1.000
_cell.length_c   1.000
_cell.angle_alpha   90.00
_cell.angle_beta   90.00
_cell.angle_gamma   90.00
#
_symmetry.space_group_name_H-M   'P 1'
#
loop_
_entity.id
_entity.type
_entity.pdbx_description
1 polymer ?
#
loop_
_entity_poly.entity_id
_entity_poly.type
_entity_poly.pdbx_seq_one_letter_code
_entity_poly.pdbx_strand_id
1 'polypeptide(L)'
;MSGTTVIILIAFVFYLAMMIVIGAVYMKKTSSSEDYFLGGRGLNGWVAALSAQASDMSGWLLMGLPGAIYSFGSGQIWIAVGLFIGTVLNWICISGRLRKYTIAANNSMTIPAFFENRYRDKKKILLLISSVVIVIFFLVYTASALAAGGKLFNTVFGLDYHIALAIGAAVILCYTFMGGFMAVCVTDFVQGTLMLIGLLVVPLVAYFLLPGNLTDLISQSSVTGGAGAYLNPFMNGDRPYTFIEIFSQLAWGFGYCGMPHVLVRFMAVKNEKELKKSWAIAIVWDLLSLSAAFAIAVIGRAYLLPVILGENGAASSESVFIEMIRKVFTSELALPFIGGLFLCGILAAIMSTADSQLLVTASAVSEDLYHSFIKKDADSKEILKVSRITVIVIAVIAFVIAWNPDSSIMGLVSNAWAGLGSAFGPIVVMSLFWRRTNLPGAIAGMVTGGLTVIIWDYIPLVGGQTLGTYTGLYSLAVGFLLSLVMIVIVSLVTKAPSKEITDEFDRVAAK
;
A
#
# COMPACT_ATOMS: atom_id res chain seq x y z
N MET A 1 -18.39 8.05 28.45
CA MET A 1 -18.23 8.54 27.08
C MET A 1 -19.08 9.80 26.90
N SER A 2 -18.57 10.83 26.24
CA SER A 2 -19.35 12.02 25.91
C SER A 2 -20.43 11.68 24.87
N GLY A 3 -21.51 12.49 24.78
CA GLY A 3 -22.53 12.30 23.74
C GLY A 3 -21.95 12.34 22.32
N THR A 4 -20.96 13.20 22.09
CA THR A 4 -20.21 13.29 20.82
C THR A 4 -19.50 11.97 20.49
N THR A 5 -18.81 11.36 21.46
CA THR A 5 -18.11 10.08 21.29
C THR A 5 -19.10 8.95 20.95
N VAL A 6 -20.29 8.95 21.55
CA VAL A 6 -21.34 7.96 21.26
C VAL A 6 -21.83 8.10 19.80
N ILE A 7 -22.02 9.33 19.31
CA ILE A 7 -22.46 9.58 17.92
C ILE A 7 -21.38 9.13 16.92
N ILE A 8 -20.10 9.38 17.22
CA ILE A 8 -18.98 8.87 16.41
C ILE A 8 -18.98 7.33 16.41
N LEU A 9 -19.15 6.69 17.54
CA LEU A 9 -19.24 5.23 17.63
C LEU A 9 -20.40 4.68 16.79
N ILE A 10 -21.56 5.35 16.78
CA ILE A 10 -22.69 4.97 15.91
C ILE A 10 -22.29 5.03 14.43
N ALA A 11 -21.55 6.06 14.00
CA ALA A 11 -21.04 6.13 12.61
C ALA A 11 -20.10 4.96 12.27
N PHE A 12 -19.19 4.58 13.19
CA PHE A 12 -18.31 3.41 13.04
C PHE A 12 -19.12 2.11 12.92
N VAL A 13 -20.08 1.88 13.82
CA VAL A 13 -20.95 0.69 13.79
C VAL A 13 -21.76 0.64 12.48
N PHE A 14 -22.31 1.76 12.04
CA PHE A 14 -23.04 1.86 10.77
C PHE A 14 -22.12 1.49 9.58
N TYR A 15 -20.92 2.07 9.50
CA TYR A 15 -19.95 1.78 8.46
C TYR A 15 -19.55 0.29 8.46
N LEU A 16 -19.20 -0.28 9.61
CA LEU A 16 -18.81 -1.69 9.72
C LEU A 16 -19.96 -2.63 9.35
N ALA A 17 -21.18 -2.34 9.79
CA ALA A 17 -22.36 -3.12 9.42
C ALA A 17 -22.57 -3.11 7.89
N MET A 18 -22.42 -1.96 7.23
CA MET A 18 -22.49 -1.85 5.78
C MET A 18 -21.42 -2.71 5.09
N MET A 19 -20.18 -2.67 5.55
CA MET A 19 -19.09 -3.49 5.00
C MET A 19 -19.36 -4.98 5.16
N ILE A 20 -19.82 -5.41 6.34
CA ILE A 20 -20.18 -6.80 6.63
C ILE A 20 -21.30 -7.29 5.69
N VAL A 21 -22.34 -6.49 5.48
CA VAL A 21 -23.45 -6.84 4.57
C VAL A 21 -22.93 -7.02 3.14
N ILE A 22 -22.09 -6.11 2.64
CA ILE A 22 -21.51 -6.23 1.29
C ILE A 22 -20.66 -7.50 1.19
N GLY A 23 -19.76 -7.73 2.16
CA GLY A 23 -18.92 -8.93 2.22
C GLY A 23 -19.74 -10.22 2.21
N ALA A 24 -20.79 -10.30 3.03
CA ALA A 24 -21.67 -11.47 3.12
C ALA A 24 -22.44 -11.76 1.82
N VAL A 25 -22.88 -10.72 1.09
CA VAL A 25 -23.55 -10.87 -0.20
C VAL A 25 -22.61 -11.48 -1.25
N TYR A 26 -21.36 -11.00 -1.30
CA TYR A 26 -20.38 -11.49 -2.28
C TYR A 26 -19.77 -12.84 -1.91
N MET A 27 -19.63 -13.14 -0.62
CA MET A 27 -19.18 -14.47 -0.16
C MET A 27 -20.04 -15.62 -0.72
N LYS A 28 -21.35 -15.40 -0.82
CA LYS A 28 -22.29 -16.41 -1.39
C LYS A 28 -22.09 -16.66 -2.89
N LYS A 29 -21.40 -15.78 -3.60
CA LYS A 29 -21.15 -15.88 -5.05
C LYS A 29 -19.81 -16.54 -5.38
N THR A 30 -18.97 -16.76 -4.41
CA THR A 30 -17.63 -17.36 -4.58
C THR A 30 -17.77 -18.89 -4.54
N SER A 31 -17.52 -19.57 -5.66
CA SER A 31 -17.73 -21.02 -5.79
C SER A 31 -16.44 -21.81 -6.07
N SER A 32 -15.39 -21.17 -6.57
CA SER A 32 -14.13 -21.80 -6.93
C SER A 32 -12.91 -21.09 -6.32
N SER A 33 -11.74 -21.73 -6.34
CA SER A 33 -10.48 -21.08 -5.97
C SER A 33 -10.13 -19.93 -6.92
N GLU A 34 -10.43 -20.03 -8.21
CA GLU A 34 -10.24 -18.94 -9.18
C GLU A 34 -11.12 -17.73 -8.84
N ASP A 35 -12.38 -17.94 -8.45
CA ASP A 35 -13.26 -16.87 -7.96
C ASP A 35 -12.72 -16.26 -6.68
N TYR A 36 -12.18 -17.09 -5.79
CA TYR A 36 -11.68 -16.63 -4.49
C TYR A 36 -10.42 -15.78 -4.60
N PHE A 37 -9.47 -16.12 -5.47
CA PHE A 37 -8.17 -15.44 -5.57
C PHE A 37 -8.11 -14.40 -6.68
N LEU A 38 -8.91 -14.48 -7.75
CA LEU A 38 -8.85 -13.56 -8.89
C LEU A 38 -10.23 -13.07 -9.38
N GLY A 39 -11.33 -13.52 -8.77
CA GLY A 39 -12.68 -13.09 -9.13
C GLY A 39 -13.09 -13.44 -10.57
N GLY A 40 -12.58 -14.54 -11.14
CA GLY A 40 -12.89 -14.97 -12.50
C GLY A 40 -12.54 -13.96 -13.59
N ARG A 41 -11.61 -13.03 -13.34
CA ARG A 41 -11.23 -11.90 -14.23
C ARG A 41 -12.46 -11.07 -14.68
N GLY A 42 -13.39 -10.83 -13.75
CA GLY A 42 -14.67 -10.16 -14.03
C GLY A 42 -14.74 -8.67 -13.67
N LEU A 43 -13.64 -8.03 -13.21
CA LEU A 43 -13.68 -6.65 -12.74
C LEU A 43 -14.00 -5.65 -13.85
N ASN A 44 -14.99 -4.79 -13.59
CA ASN A 44 -15.23 -3.61 -14.43
C ASN A 44 -14.23 -2.49 -14.08
N GLY A 45 -14.16 -1.46 -14.94
CA GLY A 45 -13.16 -0.41 -14.84
C GLY A 45 -13.23 0.44 -13.58
N TRP A 46 -14.43 0.71 -13.05
CA TRP A 46 -14.61 1.49 -11.82
C TRP A 46 -14.13 0.72 -10.60
N VAL A 47 -14.59 -0.53 -10.46
CA VAL A 47 -14.21 -1.38 -9.32
C VAL A 47 -12.72 -1.68 -9.35
N ALA A 48 -12.16 -1.99 -10.52
CA ALA A 48 -10.73 -2.27 -10.64
C ALA A 48 -9.85 -1.06 -10.27
N ALA A 49 -10.23 0.15 -10.72
CA ALA A 49 -9.51 1.37 -10.41
C ALA A 49 -9.55 1.68 -8.91
N LEU A 50 -10.74 1.79 -8.33
CA LEU A 50 -10.89 2.15 -6.92
C LEU A 50 -10.36 1.05 -5.98
N SER A 51 -10.51 -0.21 -6.34
CA SER A 51 -9.92 -1.30 -5.56
C SER A 51 -8.39 -1.26 -5.59
N ALA A 52 -7.78 -1.02 -6.76
CA ALA A 52 -6.33 -0.87 -6.83
C ALA A 52 -5.85 0.31 -5.97
N GLN A 53 -6.50 1.46 -6.08
CA GLN A 53 -6.12 2.65 -5.32
C GLN A 53 -6.41 2.51 -3.82
N ALA A 54 -7.58 2.02 -3.43
CA ALA A 54 -7.92 1.84 -2.02
C ALA A 54 -7.05 0.77 -1.33
N SER A 55 -6.66 -0.28 -2.03
CA SER A 55 -5.78 -1.31 -1.47
C SER A 55 -4.32 -0.88 -1.37
N ASP A 56 -3.90 0.09 -2.17
CA ASP A 56 -2.58 0.69 -2.12
C ASP A 56 -2.50 1.83 -1.09
N MET A 57 -3.48 2.71 -1.10
CA MET A 57 -3.55 3.92 -0.29
C MET A 57 -4.05 3.64 1.13
N SER A 58 -3.18 3.06 1.95
CA SER A 58 -3.43 2.67 3.34
C SER A 58 -3.37 3.85 4.32
N GLY A 59 -3.19 3.54 5.59
CA GLY A 59 -2.87 4.54 6.62
C GLY A 59 -1.67 5.43 6.28
N TRP A 60 -0.77 5.01 5.39
CA TRP A 60 0.35 5.87 4.98
C TRP A 60 -0.12 7.13 4.25
N LEU A 61 -1.16 7.05 3.40
CA LEU A 61 -1.68 8.22 2.67
C LEU A 61 -2.45 9.19 3.58
N LEU A 62 -3.25 8.66 4.53
CA LEU A 62 -4.13 9.47 5.36
C LEU A 62 -3.49 9.93 6.66
N MET A 63 -2.41 9.28 7.09
CA MET A 63 -1.71 9.54 8.35
C MET A 63 -0.21 9.74 8.13
N GLY A 64 0.47 8.80 7.48
CA GLY A 64 1.93 8.78 7.34
C GLY A 64 2.48 9.96 6.53
N LEU A 65 2.04 10.12 5.28
CA LEU A 65 2.48 11.21 4.40
C LEU A 65 2.06 12.59 4.92
N PRO A 66 0.80 12.83 5.35
CA PRO A 66 0.44 14.08 5.99
C PRO A 66 1.26 14.36 7.26
N GLY A 67 1.53 13.35 8.08
CA GLY A 67 2.38 13.48 9.27
C GLY A 67 3.82 13.87 8.95
N ALA A 68 4.41 13.29 7.91
CA ALA A 68 5.75 13.61 7.44
C ALA A 68 5.82 15.06 6.92
N ILE A 69 4.88 15.47 6.07
CA ILE A 69 4.83 16.86 5.56
C ILE A 69 4.55 17.84 6.69
N TYR A 70 3.67 17.52 7.62
CA TYR A 70 3.38 18.32 8.82
C TYR A 70 4.65 18.60 9.65
N SER A 71 5.49 17.59 9.83
CA SER A 71 6.71 17.66 10.64
C SER A 71 7.89 18.30 9.90
N PHE A 72 8.11 17.91 8.64
CA PHE A 72 9.34 18.25 7.89
C PHE A 72 9.13 19.28 6.78
N GLY A 73 7.88 19.68 6.53
CA GLY A 73 7.53 20.68 5.51
C GLY A 73 7.28 20.12 4.13
N SER A 74 7.01 21.05 3.20
CA SER A 74 6.58 20.76 1.82
C SER A 74 7.61 20.00 0.98
N GLY A 75 8.86 19.91 1.42
CA GLY A 75 9.88 19.12 0.75
C GLY A 75 9.58 17.61 0.68
N GLN A 76 8.72 17.11 1.57
CA GLN A 76 8.26 15.69 1.51
C GLN A 76 7.30 15.41 0.33
N ILE A 77 6.87 16.42 -0.42
CA ILE A 77 6.01 16.27 -1.61
C ILE A 77 6.65 15.41 -2.70
N TRP A 78 7.98 15.31 -2.75
CA TRP A 78 8.67 14.51 -3.75
C TRP A 78 8.35 13.02 -3.63
N ILE A 79 7.94 12.53 -2.44
CA ILE A 79 7.39 11.19 -2.26
C ILE A 79 6.09 11.05 -3.07
N ALA A 80 5.16 12.00 -2.91
CA ALA A 80 3.90 12.01 -3.65
C ALA A 80 4.11 12.13 -5.17
N VAL A 81 5.05 12.98 -5.61
CA VAL A 81 5.40 13.13 -7.02
C VAL A 81 5.95 11.82 -7.58
N GLY A 82 6.85 11.16 -6.87
CA GLY A 82 7.39 9.86 -7.27
C GLY A 82 6.30 8.79 -7.38
N LEU A 83 5.43 8.71 -6.38
CA LEU A 83 4.30 7.78 -6.36
C LEU A 83 3.33 8.05 -7.51
N PHE A 84 2.97 9.30 -7.76
CA PHE A 84 2.12 9.65 -8.91
C PHE A 84 2.71 9.20 -10.24
N ILE A 85 4.00 9.50 -10.48
CA ILE A 85 4.70 9.06 -11.69
C ILE A 85 4.70 7.53 -11.79
N GLY A 86 4.98 6.85 -10.67
CA GLY A 86 4.97 5.38 -10.59
C GLY A 86 3.60 4.80 -10.92
N THR A 87 2.52 5.35 -10.36
CA THR A 87 1.13 4.96 -10.66
C THR A 87 0.83 5.12 -12.15
N VAL A 88 1.14 6.29 -12.74
CA VAL A 88 0.90 6.55 -14.17
C VAL A 88 1.62 5.52 -15.05
N LEU A 89 2.92 5.29 -14.78
CA LEU A 89 3.72 4.32 -15.55
C LEU A 89 3.20 2.89 -15.36
N ASN A 90 2.82 2.51 -14.15
CA ASN A 90 2.31 1.17 -13.85
C ASN A 90 0.98 0.91 -14.58
N TRP A 91 0.04 1.86 -14.53
CA TRP A 91 -1.24 1.72 -15.24
C TRP A 91 -1.09 1.73 -16.75
N ILE A 92 -0.30 2.64 -17.32
CA ILE A 92 -0.19 2.79 -18.79
C ILE A 92 0.69 1.71 -19.40
N CYS A 93 1.86 1.42 -18.80
CA CYS A 93 2.86 0.55 -19.42
C CYS A 93 2.71 -0.91 -18.97
N ILE A 94 2.48 -1.16 -17.67
CA ILE A 94 2.52 -2.52 -17.08
C ILE A 94 1.18 -3.22 -17.22
N SER A 95 0.06 -2.56 -16.86
CA SER A 95 -1.23 -3.21 -16.62
C SER A 95 -1.72 -4.04 -17.81
N GLY A 96 -1.70 -3.48 -19.02
CA GLY A 96 -2.19 -4.13 -20.23
C GLY A 96 -1.36 -5.35 -20.60
N ARG A 97 -0.04 -5.20 -20.57
CA ARG A 97 0.90 -6.26 -20.88
C ARG A 97 0.87 -7.40 -19.86
N LEU A 98 0.84 -7.06 -18.58
CA LEU A 98 0.73 -8.04 -17.51
C LEU A 98 -0.56 -8.86 -17.62
N ARG A 99 -1.71 -8.20 -17.84
CA ARG A 99 -2.98 -8.90 -18.04
C ARG A 99 -2.92 -9.89 -19.20
N LYS A 100 -2.44 -9.47 -20.36
CA LYS A 100 -2.32 -10.33 -21.54
C LYS A 100 -1.36 -11.50 -21.30
N TYR A 101 -0.22 -11.21 -20.67
CA TYR A 101 0.79 -12.22 -20.45
C TYR A 101 0.38 -13.26 -19.42
N THR A 102 -0.29 -12.87 -18.34
CA THR A 102 -0.77 -13.83 -17.33
C THR A 102 -1.79 -14.81 -17.91
N ILE A 103 -2.61 -14.35 -18.86
CA ILE A 103 -3.54 -15.22 -19.60
C ILE A 103 -2.77 -16.19 -20.52
N ALA A 104 -1.79 -15.70 -21.27
CA ALA A 104 -0.97 -16.49 -22.19
C ALA A 104 -0.09 -17.51 -21.42
N ALA A 105 0.42 -17.13 -20.26
CA ALA A 105 1.22 -17.96 -19.37
C ALA A 105 0.31 -18.82 -18.48
N ASN A 106 -0.38 -19.78 -19.09
CA ASN A 106 -1.23 -20.77 -18.44
C ASN A 106 -2.31 -20.18 -17.51
N ASN A 107 -2.93 -19.07 -17.89
CA ASN A 107 -3.96 -18.38 -17.09
C ASN A 107 -3.56 -18.19 -15.61
N SER A 108 -2.33 -17.76 -15.35
CA SER A 108 -1.76 -17.60 -14.01
C SER A 108 -2.63 -16.72 -13.12
N MET A 109 -2.97 -17.21 -11.94
CA MET A 109 -3.85 -16.52 -10.98
C MET A 109 -3.09 -15.65 -9.99
N THR A 110 -1.83 -15.97 -9.71
CA THR A 110 -0.95 -15.23 -8.79
C THR A 110 0.28 -14.71 -9.52
N ILE A 111 0.96 -13.71 -8.95
CA ILE A 111 2.24 -13.23 -9.49
C ILE A 111 3.34 -14.29 -9.40
N PRO A 112 3.48 -15.06 -8.30
CA PRO A 112 4.40 -16.20 -8.25
C PRO A 112 4.12 -17.23 -9.34
N ALA A 113 2.86 -17.63 -9.55
CA ALA A 113 2.48 -18.56 -10.60
C ALA A 113 2.76 -17.99 -12.02
N PHE A 114 2.59 -16.68 -12.22
CA PHE A 114 2.99 -16.02 -13.47
C PHE A 114 4.48 -16.18 -13.73
N PHE A 115 5.33 -15.99 -12.75
CA PHE A 115 6.78 -16.18 -12.92
C PHE A 115 7.13 -17.64 -13.20
N GLU A 116 6.55 -18.59 -12.46
CA GLU A 116 6.74 -20.03 -12.72
C GLU A 116 6.42 -20.36 -14.19
N ASN A 117 5.25 -19.96 -14.65
CA ASN A 117 4.78 -20.25 -16.01
C ASN A 117 5.56 -19.49 -17.08
N ARG A 118 5.88 -18.20 -16.85
CA ARG A 118 6.65 -17.34 -17.78
C ARG A 118 8.04 -17.89 -18.07
N TYR A 119 8.71 -18.44 -17.05
CA TYR A 119 10.08 -18.93 -17.15
C TYR A 119 10.15 -20.46 -17.27
N ARG A 120 9.02 -21.16 -17.31
CA ARG A 120 8.95 -22.64 -17.34
C ARG A 120 9.77 -23.26 -16.20
N ASP A 121 9.62 -22.74 -14.99
CA ASP A 121 10.36 -23.17 -13.81
C ASP A 121 9.82 -24.53 -13.28
N LYS A 122 10.27 -25.62 -13.88
CA LYS A 122 9.88 -26.98 -13.49
C LYS A 122 10.20 -27.34 -12.04
N LYS A 123 11.20 -26.68 -11.44
CA LYS A 123 11.61 -26.91 -10.04
C LYS A 123 10.85 -26.00 -9.06
N LYS A 124 10.06 -25.06 -9.56
CA LYS A 124 9.27 -24.11 -8.76
C LYS A 124 10.10 -23.25 -7.80
N ILE A 125 11.39 -23.01 -8.12
CA ILE A 125 12.30 -22.24 -7.28
C ILE A 125 11.85 -20.79 -7.20
N LEU A 126 11.48 -20.21 -8.34
CA LEU A 126 11.03 -18.81 -8.41
C LEU A 126 9.66 -18.64 -7.74
N LEU A 127 8.75 -19.62 -7.88
CA LEU A 127 7.50 -19.69 -7.15
C LEU A 127 7.74 -19.65 -5.63
N LEU A 128 8.65 -20.51 -5.13
CA LEU A 128 9.01 -20.57 -3.71
C LEU A 128 9.58 -19.25 -3.20
N ILE A 129 10.58 -18.70 -3.88
CA ILE A 129 11.24 -17.47 -3.46
C ILE A 129 10.25 -16.30 -3.46
N SER A 130 9.47 -16.14 -4.51
CA SER A 130 8.48 -15.06 -4.61
C SER A 130 7.40 -15.15 -3.53
N SER A 131 6.91 -16.36 -3.22
CA SER A 131 5.92 -16.56 -2.15
C SER A 131 6.52 -16.24 -0.77
N VAL A 132 7.76 -16.61 -0.51
CA VAL A 132 8.45 -16.28 0.75
C VAL A 132 8.66 -14.77 0.88
N VAL A 133 9.08 -14.08 -0.19
CA VAL A 133 9.23 -12.62 -0.21
C VAL A 133 7.89 -11.93 0.08
N ILE A 134 6.78 -12.39 -0.52
CA ILE A 134 5.44 -11.88 -0.24
C ILE A 134 5.11 -12.01 1.26
N VAL A 135 5.31 -13.19 1.84
CA VAL A 135 5.00 -13.44 3.25
C VAL A 135 5.81 -12.51 4.17
N ILE A 136 7.11 -12.37 3.95
CA ILE A 136 7.98 -11.54 4.79
C ILE A 136 7.55 -10.07 4.76
N PHE A 137 7.45 -9.48 3.58
CA PHE A 137 7.23 -8.04 3.48
C PHE A 137 5.76 -7.64 3.69
N PHE A 138 4.79 -8.47 3.33
CA PHE A 138 3.41 -8.19 3.69
C PHE A 138 3.11 -8.39 5.17
N LEU A 139 3.87 -9.22 5.88
CA LEU A 139 3.78 -9.28 7.33
C LEU A 139 4.10 -7.93 7.98
N VAL A 140 5.20 -7.28 7.54
CA VAL A 140 5.59 -5.94 8.01
C VAL A 140 4.56 -4.88 7.57
N TYR A 141 4.07 -4.96 6.34
CA TYR A 141 3.07 -4.02 5.85
C TYR A 141 1.72 -4.17 6.58
N THR A 142 1.27 -5.40 6.88
CA THR A 142 0.07 -5.65 7.69
C THR A 142 0.25 -5.09 9.11
N ALA A 143 1.45 -5.19 9.69
CA ALA A 143 1.74 -4.59 10.98
C ALA A 143 1.56 -3.06 10.97
N SER A 144 1.92 -2.37 9.88
CA SER A 144 1.67 -0.93 9.73
C SER A 144 0.18 -0.60 9.72
N ALA A 145 -0.64 -1.43 9.07
CA ALA A 145 -2.09 -1.27 9.05
C ALA A 145 -2.70 -1.45 10.47
N LEU A 146 -2.24 -2.46 11.22
CA LEU A 146 -2.66 -2.66 12.60
C LEU A 146 -2.24 -1.49 13.50
N ALA A 147 -1.01 -0.99 13.36
CA ALA A 147 -0.52 0.17 14.10
C ALA A 147 -1.36 1.44 13.79
N ALA A 148 -1.70 1.67 12.52
CA ALA A 148 -2.57 2.77 12.12
C ALA A 148 -3.97 2.65 12.73
N GLY A 149 -4.56 1.44 12.75
CA GLY A 149 -5.81 1.14 13.44
C GLY A 149 -5.74 1.41 14.94
N GLY A 150 -4.66 0.96 15.60
CA GLY A 150 -4.40 1.23 17.01
C GLY A 150 -4.33 2.73 17.30
N LYS A 151 -3.57 3.50 16.52
CA LYS A 151 -3.49 4.97 16.65
C LYS A 151 -4.84 5.65 16.40
N LEU A 152 -5.60 5.20 15.41
CA LEU A 152 -6.94 5.74 15.14
C LEU A 152 -7.88 5.56 16.33
N PHE A 153 -8.03 4.33 16.84
CA PHE A 153 -8.93 4.06 17.96
C PHE A 153 -8.44 4.70 19.28
N ASN A 154 -7.13 4.73 19.51
CA ASN A 154 -6.54 5.44 20.64
C ASN A 154 -6.88 6.94 20.59
N THR A 155 -6.63 7.62 19.47
CA THR A 155 -6.84 9.07 19.30
C THR A 155 -8.34 9.44 19.36
N VAL A 156 -9.20 8.63 18.75
CA VAL A 156 -10.65 8.94 18.64
C VAL A 156 -11.39 8.66 19.95
N PHE A 157 -11.09 7.54 20.60
CA PHE A 157 -11.85 7.06 21.77
C PHE A 157 -11.11 7.22 23.10
N GLY A 158 -9.84 7.66 23.10
CA GLY A 158 -9.03 7.81 24.30
C GLY A 158 -8.69 6.49 24.98
N LEU A 159 -8.69 5.38 24.23
CA LEU A 159 -8.37 4.05 24.73
C LEU A 159 -6.85 3.89 24.90
N ASP A 160 -6.42 3.02 25.80
CA ASP A 160 -5.03 2.56 25.80
C ASP A 160 -4.64 2.00 24.43
N TYR A 161 -3.40 2.26 23.99
CA TYR A 161 -2.95 1.87 22.64
C TYR A 161 -3.09 0.37 22.40
N HIS A 162 -2.74 -0.49 23.36
CA HIS A 162 -2.77 -1.93 23.17
C HIS A 162 -4.21 -2.47 23.09
N ILE A 163 -5.14 -1.85 23.85
CA ILE A 163 -6.57 -2.14 23.74
C ILE A 163 -7.10 -1.69 22.37
N ALA A 164 -6.73 -0.48 21.95
CA ALA A 164 -7.10 0.08 20.64
C ALA A 164 -6.55 -0.79 19.49
N LEU A 165 -5.29 -1.25 19.58
CA LEU A 165 -4.65 -2.17 18.65
C LEU A 165 -5.41 -3.50 18.57
N ALA A 166 -5.81 -4.08 19.71
CA ALA A 166 -6.56 -5.33 19.75
C ALA A 166 -7.95 -5.19 19.10
N ILE A 167 -8.64 -4.07 19.35
CA ILE A 167 -9.94 -3.78 18.71
C ILE A 167 -9.75 -3.61 17.20
N GLY A 168 -8.76 -2.84 16.76
CA GLY A 168 -8.46 -2.63 15.34
C GLY A 168 -8.14 -3.94 14.62
N ALA A 169 -7.30 -4.80 15.24
CA ALA A 169 -6.98 -6.12 14.71
C ALA A 169 -8.21 -7.02 14.60
N ALA A 170 -9.06 -7.03 15.62
CA ALA A 170 -10.31 -7.82 15.62
C ALA A 170 -11.25 -7.36 14.50
N VAL A 171 -11.43 -6.05 14.30
CA VAL A 171 -12.25 -5.48 13.22
C VAL A 171 -11.73 -5.92 11.85
N ILE A 172 -10.42 -5.78 11.60
CA ILE A 172 -9.80 -6.18 10.33
C ILE A 172 -9.98 -7.69 10.10
N LEU A 173 -9.70 -8.51 11.11
CA LEU A 173 -9.85 -9.97 10.99
C LEU A 173 -11.28 -10.39 10.71
N CYS A 174 -12.25 -9.89 11.46
CA CYS A 174 -13.67 -10.24 11.27
C CYS A 174 -14.13 -9.96 9.84
N TYR A 175 -13.66 -8.88 9.26
CA TYR A 175 -14.01 -8.47 7.91
C TYR A 175 -13.28 -9.33 6.84
N THR A 176 -11.96 -9.53 6.98
CA THR A 176 -11.14 -10.28 6.03
C THR A 176 -11.61 -11.74 5.84
N PHE A 177 -12.15 -12.35 6.91
CA PHE A 177 -12.68 -13.72 6.84
C PHE A 177 -13.92 -13.88 5.94
N MET A 178 -14.64 -12.79 5.69
CA MET A 178 -15.95 -12.85 5.03
C MET A 178 -15.87 -12.86 3.52
N GLY A 179 -14.75 -12.48 2.89
CA GLY A 179 -14.71 -12.26 1.45
C GLY A 179 -13.61 -13.02 0.72
N GLY A 180 -13.86 -13.36 -0.57
CA GLY A 180 -12.82 -13.59 -1.56
C GLY A 180 -12.53 -12.31 -2.33
N PHE A 181 -11.71 -12.38 -3.35
CA PHE A 181 -11.20 -11.23 -4.12
C PHE A 181 -12.31 -10.27 -4.61
N MET A 182 -13.44 -10.78 -5.12
CA MET A 182 -14.56 -9.94 -5.58
C MET A 182 -15.21 -9.14 -4.44
N ALA A 183 -15.37 -9.76 -3.26
CA ALA A 183 -15.91 -9.07 -2.10
C ALA A 183 -14.98 -7.92 -1.68
N VAL A 184 -13.68 -8.20 -1.58
CA VAL A 184 -12.65 -7.19 -1.30
C VAL A 184 -12.71 -6.06 -2.32
N CYS A 185 -12.71 -6.35 -3.62
CA CYS A 185 -12.75 -5.31 -4.65
C CYS A 185 -14.00 -4.41 -4.61
N VAL A 186 -15.16 -4.98 -4.25
CA VAL A 186 -16.40 -4.19 -4.16
C VAL A 186 -16.45 -3.35 -2.88
N THR A 187 -15.97 -3.88 -1.76
CA THR A 187 -15.82 -3.08 -0.55
C THR A 187 -14.78 -1.98 -0.71
N ASP A 188 -13.64 -2.27 -1.38
CA ASP A 188 -12.63 -1.28 -1.73
C ASP A 188 -13.20 -0.12 -2.58
N PHE A 189 -14.15 -0.42 -3.49
CA PHE A 189 -14.81 0.62 -4.26
C PHE A 189 -15.56 1.62 -3.36
N VAL A 190 -16.31 1.13 -2.37
CA VAL A 190 -17.03 1.98 -1.41
C VAL A 190 -16.04 2.70 -0.50
N GLN A 191 -15.03 2.01 -0.02
CA GLN A 191 -13.97 2.52 0.84
C GLN A 191 -13.15 3.61 0.15
N GLY A 192 -12.69 3.37 -1.07
CA GLY A 192 -11.95 4.35 -1.86
C GLY A 192 -12.77 5.60 -2.20
N THR A 193 -14.09 5.45 -2.37
CA THR A 193 -14.99 6.60 -2.54
C THR A 193 -15.08 7.42 -1.24
N LEU A 194 -15.29 6.76 -0.10
CA LEU A 194 -15.36 7.44 1.21
C LEU A 194 -14.04 8.14 1.55
N MET A 195 -12.91 7.48 1.30
CA MET A 195 -11.57 8.05 1.48
C MET A 195 -11.40 9.33 0.68
N LEU A 196 -11.71 9.32 -0.61
CA LEU A 196 -11.53 10.48 -1.48
C LEU A 196 -12.41 11.66 -1.05
N ILE A 197 -13.65 11.41 -0.67
CA ILE A 197 -14.56 12.45 -0.18
C ILE A 197 -13.98 13.09 1.10
N GLY A 198 -13.55 12.28 2.07
CA GLY A 198 -12.94 12.78 3.30
C GLY A 198 -11.66 13.57 3.05
N LEU A 199 -10.76 13.03 2.20
CA LEU A 199 -9.51 13.69 1.83
C LEU A 199 -9.73 15.07 1.20
N LEU A 200 -10.74 15.24 0.36
CA LEU A 200 -11.01 16.51 -0.31
C LEU A 200 -11.81 17.49 0.58
N VAL A 201 -12.84 17.02 1.27
CA VAL A 201 -13.76 17.88 2.02
C VAL A 201 -13.11 18.43 3.28
N VAL A 202 -12.42 17.60 4.05
CA VAL A 202 -11.88 18.01 5.36
C VAL A 202 -10.89 19.17 5.25
N PRO A 203 -9.81 19.10 4.43
CA PRO A 203 -8.87 20.21 4.31
C PRO A 203 -9.51 21.46 3.67
N LEU A 204 -10.46 21.27 2.74
CA LEU A 204 -11.18 22.40 2.14
C LEU A 204 -11.98 23.16 3.19
N VAL A 205 -12.75 22.46 4.02
CA VAL A 205 -13.54 23.09 5.10
C VAL A 205 -12.62 23.73 6.14
N ALA A 206 -11.54 23.02 6.55
CA ALA A 206 -10.57 23.57 7.49
C ALA A 206 -9.90 24.86 6.98
N TYR A 207 -9.62 24.93 5.68
CA TYR A 207 -9.05 26.13 5.05
C TYR A 207 -10.00 27.34 5.18
N PHE A 208 -11.29 27.17 4.94
CA PHE A 208 -12.27 28.23 5.11
C PHE A 208 -12.53 28.65 6.57
N LEU A 209 -12.19 27.78 7.52
CA LEU A 209 -12.28 28.03 8.96
C LEU A 209 -11.00 28.61 9.56
N LEU A 210 -9.95 28.87 8.75
CA LEU A 210 -8.71 29.46 9.27
C LEU A 210 -9.00 30.87 9.83
N PRO A 211 -8.46 31.20 11.02
CA PRO A 211 -8.66 32.51 11.64
C PRO A 211 -7.82 33.63 11.01
N GLY A 212 -7.01 33.31 10.00
CA GLY A 212 -6.11 34.27 9.36
C GLY A 212 -5.40 33.72 8.12
N ASN A 213 -4.39 34.43 7.66
CA ASN A 213 -3.60 34.00 6.50
C ASN A 213 -2.77 32.75 6.82
N LEU A 214 -2.77 31.77 5.91
CA LEU A 214 -2.09 30.48 6.09
C LEU A 214 -0.59 30.66 6.40
N THR A 215 0.11 31.52 5.67
CA THR A 215 1.56 31.75 5.85
C THR A 215 1.87 32.36 7.21
N ASP A 216 1.05 33.31 7.66
CA ASP A 216 1.22 33.99 8.95
C ASP A 216 0.98 33.01 10.11
N LEU A 217 -0.02 32.13 9.99
CA LEU A 217 -0.31 31.08 10.96
C LEU A 217 0.83 30.04 11.02
N ILE A 218 1.33 29.59 9.86
CA ILE A 218 2.50 28.69 9.83
C ILE A 218 3.72 29.32 10.49
N SER A 219 3.95 30.63 10.29
CA SER A 219 5.05 31.34 10.94
C SER A 219 4.98 31.30 12.47
N GLN A 220 3.75 31.21 13.04
CA GLN A 220 3.53 31.08 14.49
C GLN A 220 3.76 29.66 15.01
N SER A 221 3.85 28.67 14.14
CA SER A 221 3.94 27.24 14.50
C SER A 221 5.36 26.72 14.74
N SER A 222 6.33 27.61 14.97
CA SER A 222 7.73 27.29 15.31
C SER A 222 8.41 26.31 14.32
N VAL A 223 8.14 26.47 13.03
CA VAL A 223 8.74 25.63 11.98
C VAL A 223 10.20 26.02 11.71
N THR A 224 11.07 25.04 11.57
CA THR A 224 12.49 25.25 11.25
C THR A 224 12.64 25.99 9.91
N GLY A 225 13.45 27.04 9.87
CA GLY A 225 13.63 27.87 8.69
C GLY A 225 12.48 28.84 8.38
N GLY A 226 11.42 28.86 9.23
CA GLY A 226 10.24 29.71 9.06
C GLY A 226 9.28 29.23 7.98
N ALA A 227 8.13 29.93 7.83
CA ALA A 227 7.07 29.51 6.90
C ALA A 227 7.52 29.44 5.43
N GLY A 228 8.42 30.33 5.01
CA GLY A 228 8.95 30.35 3.64
C GLY A 228 9.72 29.07 3.30
N ALA A 229 10.56 28.57 4.21
CA ALA A 229 11.27 27.31 4.04
C ALA A 229 10.31 26.10 4.15
N TYR A 230 9.41 26.13 5.11
CA TYR A 230 8.41 25.09 5.31
C TYR A 230 7.51 24.86 4.07
N LEU A 231 7.11 25.94 3.40
CA LEU A 231 6.27 25.90 2.20
C LEU A 231 7.07 25.63 0.90
N ASN A 232 8.40 25.69 0.95
CA ASN A 232 9.24 25.49 -0.22
C ASN A 232 9.54 23.99 -0.44
N PRO A 233 9.16 23.39 -1.57
CA PRO A 233 9.39 21.96 -1.83
C PRO A 233 10.87 21.58 -2.00
N PHE A 234 11.77 22.57 -2.13
CA PHE A 234 13.21 22.33 -2.26
C PHE A 234 13.99 22.54 -0.97
N MET A 235 13.29 22.80 0.15
CA MET A 235 13.92 23.03 1.45
C MET A 235 13.63 21.88 2.42
N ASN A 236 14.65 21.51 3.20
CA ASN A 236 14.57 20.57 4.32
C ASN A 236 14.93 21.34 5.60
N GLY A 237 13.92 21.89 6.27
CA GLY A 237 14.13 22.83 7.34
C GLY A 237 14.80 24.13 6.84
N ASP A 238 15.99 24.42 7.34
CA ASP A 238 16.78 25.63 7.02
C ASP A 238 17.80 25.45 5.87
N ARG A 239 17.89 24.23 5.29
CA ARG A 239 18.80 23.92 4.19
C ARG A 239 18.08 23.43 2.94
N PRO A 240 18.67 23.59 1.74
CA PRO A 240 18.12 22.97 0.54
C PRO A 240 18.25 21.45 0.58
N TYR A 241 17.30 20.75 -0.06
CA TYR A 241 17.43 19.34 -0.37
C TYR A 241 18.59 19.09 -1.32
N THR A 242 19.33 18.02 -1.06
CA THR A 242 20.31 17.49 -2.02
C THR A 242 19.62 16.70 -3.13
N PHE A 243 20.30 16.54 -4.26
CA PHE A 243 19.80 15.68 -5.36
C PHE A 243 19.51 14.24 -4.89
N ILE A 244 20.37 13.70 -4.01
CA ILE A 244 20.21 12.35 -3.47
C ILE A 244 18.92 12.22 -2.65
N GLU A 245 18.60 13.20 -1.83
CA GLU A 245 17.38 13.20 -1.03
C GLU A 245 16.13 13.28 -1.89
N ILE A 246 16.12 14.16 -2.91
CA ILE A 246 15.00 14.24 -3.86
C ILE A 246 14.86 12.93 -4.66
N PHE A 247 15.97 12.37 -5.15
CA PHE A 247 15.97 11.10 -5.86
C PHE A 247 15.46 9.95 -4.97
N SER A 248 15.87 9.91 -3.70
CA SER A 248 15.37 8.94 -2.72
C SER A 248 13.86 9.01 -2.55
N GLN A 249 13.29 10.21 -2.48
CA GLN A 249 11.86 10.41 -2.36
C GLN A 249 11.12 10.03 -3.66
N LEU A 250 11.63 10.43 -4.81
CA LEU A 250 11.07 10.05 -6.12
C LEU A 250 11.10 8.53 -6.36
N ALA A 251 12.09 7.85 -5.80
CA ALA A 251 12.23 6.40 -5.95
C ALA A 251 11.08 5.58 -5.37
N TRP A 252 10.24 6.16 -4.50
CA TRP A 252 9.01 5.51 -4.04
C TRP A 252 8.14 5.02 -5.20
N GLY A 253 8.14 5.73 -6.33
CA GLY A 253 7.41 5.35 -7.53
C GLY A 253 7.85 4.01 -8.14
N PHE A 254 9.09 3.59 -7.96
CA PHE A 254 9.57 2.28 -8.45
C PHE A 254 8.83 1.10 -7.81
N GLY A 255 8.33 1.28 -6.59
CA GLY A 255 7.60 0.25 -5.87
C GLY A 255 6.36 -0.26 -6.60
N TYR A 256 5.65 0.60 -7.33
CA TYR A 256 4.39 0.21 -7.99
C TYR A 256 4.51 -0.98 -8.93
N CYS A 257 5.62 -1.10 -9.65
CA CYS A 257 5.87 -2.24 -10.53
C CYS A 257 6.00 -3.57 -9.78
N GLY A 258 6.23 -3.53 -8.46
CA GLY A 258 6.49 -4.69 -7.63
C GLY A 258 5.42 -5.01 -6.59
N MET A 259 4.26 -4.34 -6.58
CA MET A 259 3.22 -4.55 -5.56
C MET A 259 2.21 -5.63 -5.97
N PRO A 260 2.30 -6.87 -5.44
CA PRO A 260 1.45 -7.97 -5.89
C PRO A 260 -0.05 -7.70 -5.74
N HIS A 261 -0.47 -7.02 -4.65
CA HIS A 261 -1.87 -6.69 -4.39
C HIS A 261 -2.43 -5.66 -5.40
N VAL A 262 -1.62 -4.75 -5.95
CA VAL A 262 -2.00 -3.84 -7.04
C VAL A 262 -2.02 -4.59 -8.37
N LEU A 263 -0.94 -5.34 -8.66
CA LEU A 263 -0.76 -6.05 -9.93
C LEU A 263 -1.88 -7.08 -10.19
N VAL A 264 -2.37 -7.75 -9.14
CA VAL A 264 -3.47 -8.73 -9.28
C VAL A 264 -4.78 -8.07 -9.75
N ARG A 265 -5.01 -6.78 -9.43
CA ARG A 265 -6.18 -6.03 -9.95
C ARG A 265 -6.10 -5.86 -11.46
N PHE A 266 -4.91 -5.60 -12.01
CA PHE A 266 -4.73 -5.55 -13.47
C PHE A 266 -5.04 -6.89 -14.15
N MET A 267 -4.59 -7.99 -13.55
CA MET A 267 -4.86 -9.33 -14.03
C MET A 267 -6.37 -9.65 -14.04
N ALA A 268 -7.12 -9.12 -13.08
CA ALA A 268 -8.54 -9.42 -12.86
C ALA A 268 -9.50 -8.58 -13.71
N VAL A 269 -9.05 -7.57 -14.45
CA VAL A 269 -9.92 -6.74 -15.30
C VAL A 269 -10.51 -7.54 -16.45
N LYS A 270 -11.80 -7.36 -16.71
CA LYS A 270 -12.58 -8.13 -17.69
C LYS A 270 -12.02 -8.06 -19.13
N ASN A 271 -11.65 -6.88 -19.60
CA ASN A 271 -11.16 -6.67 -20.96
C ASN A 271 -10.35 -5.37 -21.08
N GLU A 272 -9.76 -5.12 -22.25
CA GLU A 272 -8.93 -3.94 -22.49
C GLU A 272 -9.69 -2.61 -22.41
N LYS A 273 -10.97 -2.58 -22.79
CA LYS A 273 -11.79 -1.37 -22.72
C LYS A 273 -12.01 -0.98 -21.26
N GLU A 274 -12.31 -1.94 -20.40
CA GLU A 274 -12.44 -1.71 -18.96
C GLU A 274 -11.09 -1.34 -18.33
N LEU A 275 -9.99 -1.92 -18.79
CA LEU A 275 -8.65 -1.57 -18.34
C LEU A 275 -8.29 -0.12 -18.68
N LYS A 276 -8.56 0.34 -19.91
CA LYS A 276 -8.36 1.74 -20.31
C LYS A 276 -9.20 2.71 -19.47
N LYS A 277 -10.42 2.33 -19.13
CA LYS A 277 -11.24 3.09 -18.20
C LYS A 277 -10.66 3.12 -16.79
N SER A 278 -10.12 1.98 -16.32
CA SER A 278 -9.52 1.88 -14.99
C SER A 278 -8.36 2.85 -14.81
N TRP A 279 -7.42 2.93 -15.79
CA TRP A 279 -6.27 3.83 -15.61
C TRP A 279 -6.65 5.31 -15.64
N ALA A 280 -7.62 5.72 -16.45
CA ALA A 280 -8.09 7.10 -16.42
C ALA A 280 -8.67 7.48 -15.04
N ILE A 281 -9.47 6.59 -14.46
CA ILE A 281 -10.06 6.79 -13.12
C ILE A 281 -8.99 6.77 -12.04
N ALA A 282 -8.09 5.77 -12.07
CA ALA A 282 -7.05 5.60 -11.07
C ALA A 282 -6.06 6.78 -11.04
N ILE A 283 -5.62 7.25 -12.19
CA ILE A 283 -4.69 8.39 -12.28
C ILE A 283 -5.31 9.67 -11.75
N VAL A 284 -6.59 9.95 -12.06
CA VAL A 284 -7.30 11.12 -11.52
C VAL A 284 -7.49 10.99 -10.02
N TRP A 285 -7.91 9.81 -9.55
CA TRP A 285 -8.07 9.54 -8.12
C TRP A 285 -6.76 9.74 -7.36
N ASP A 286 -5.65 9.23 -7.89
CA ASP A 286 -4.31 9.33 -7.31
C ASP A 286 -3.83 10.77 -7.20
N LEU A 287 -3.97 11.54 -8.28
CA LEU A 287 -3.64 12.96 -8.29
C LEU A 287 -4.40 13.74 -7.22
N LEU A 288 -5.72 13.51 -7.13
CA LEU A 288 -6.57 14.20 -6.17
C LEU A 288 -6.24 13.81 -4.73
N SER A 289 -6.03 12.52 -4.46
CA SER A 289 -5.76 12.03 -3.11
C SER A 289 -4.39 12.45 -2.58
N LEU A 290 -3.33 12.38 -3.40
CA LEU A 290 -2.00 12.85 -3.03
C LEU A 290 -1.95 14.37 -2.82
N SER A 291 -2.64 15.14 -3.67
CA SER A 291 -2.78 16.59 -3.50
C SER A 291 -3.52 16.94 -2.21
N ALA A 292 -4.58 16.20 -1.89
CA ALA A 292 -5.35 16.39 -0.67
C ALA A 292 -4.55 16.01 0.59
N ALA A 293 -3.75 14.94 0.55
CA ALA A 293 -2.86 14.56 1.65
C ALA A 293 -1.82 15.65 1.95
N PHE A 294 -1.27 16.29 0.90
CA PHE A 294 -0.42 17.47 1.03
C PHE A 294 -1.18 18.65 1.68
N ALA A 295 -2.39 18.94 1.21
CA ALA A 295 -3.22 20.03 1.76
C ALA A 295 -3.57 19.79 3.23
N ILE A 296 -3.90 18.54 3.62
CA ILE A 296 -4.15 18.16 5.03
C ILE A 296 -2.96 18.55 5.92
N ALA A 297 -1.74 18.25 5.50
CA ALA A 297 -0.56 18.55 6.28
C ALA A 297 -0.32 20.04 6.45
N VAL A 298 -0.32 20.77 5.34
CA VAL A 298 -0.01 22.22 5.33
C VAL A 298 -1.10 23.03 6.03
N ILE A 299 -2.37 22.74 5.72
CA ILE A 299 -3.51 23.41 6.38
C ILE A 299 -3.59 23.00 7.85
N GLY A 300 -3.40 21.70 8.14
CA GLY A 300 -3.39 21.17 9.50
C GLY A 300 -2.36 21.83 10.40
N ARG A 301 -1.17 22.16 9.87
CA ARG A 301 -0.13 22.87 10.62
C ARG A 301 -0.60 24.23 11.13
N ALA A 302 -1.35 24.97 10.33
CA ALA A 302 -1.93 26.26 10.70
C ALA A 302 -3.21 26.11 11.53
N TYR A 303 -4.10 25.19 11.13
CA TYR A 303 -5.45 25.08 11.68
C TYR A 303 -5.48 24.52 13.11
N LEU A 304 -4.55 23.64 13.45
CA LEU A 304 -4.50 23.00 14.79
C LEU A 304 -3.85 23.87 15.86
N LEU A 305 -3.30 25.03 15.51
CA LEU A 305 -2.73 25.95 16.50
C LEU A 305 -3.71 26.25 17.65
N PRO A 306 -3.23 26.44 18.89
CA PRO A 306 -1.81 26.47 19.31
C PRO A 306 -1.17 25.10 19.56
N VAL A 307 -1.90 23.98 19.33
CA VAL A 307 -1.38 22.64 19.54
C VAL A 307 -0.47 22.25 18.38
N ILE A 308 0.79 21.89 18.69
CA ILE A 308 1.74 21.38 17.72
C ILE A 308 1.88 19.87 17.94
N LEU A 309 1.42 19.08 16.96
CA LEU A 309 1.47 17.62 17.04
C LEU A 309 2.93 17.12 17.01
N GLY A 310 3.20 16.10 17.83
CA GLY A 310 4.53 15.52 17.99
C GLY A 310 5.42 16.24 19.02
N GLU A 311 4.92 17.33 19.63
CA GLU A 311 5.65 18.12 20.60
C GLU A 311 4.89 18.20 21.94
N ASN A 312 5.61 18.41 23.03
CA ASN A 312 5.06 18.71 24.38
C ASN A 312 3.96 17.73 24.86
N GLY A 313 4.06 16.46 24.52
CA GLY A 313 3.07 15.45 24.91
C GLY A 313 1.78 15.46 24.08
N ALA A 314 1.71 16.25 23.00
CA ALA A 314 0.61 16.19 22.04
C ALA A 314 0.63 14.88 21.24
N ALA A 315 -0.49 14.54 20.59
CA ALA A 315 -0.58 13.38 19.71
C ALA A 315 0.49 13.42 18.59
N SER A 316 0.87 12.25 18.08
CA SER A 316 1.81 12.13 16.96
C SER A 316 1.38 12.94 15.75
N SER A 317 2.33 13.48 14.98
CA SER A 317 2.06 14.18 13.71
C SER A 317 1.27 13.31 12.70
N GLU A 318 1.41 11.98 12.77
CA GLU A 318 0.61 11.06 11.97
C GLU A 318 -0.90 11.13 12.28
N SER A 319 -1.31 11.81 13.37
CA SER A 319 -2.72 12.03 13.74
C SER A 319 -3.32 13.32 13.16
N VAL A 320 -2.57 14.09 12.35
CA VAL A 320 -3.02 15.40 11.84
C VAL A 320 -4.40 15.35 11.19
N PHE A 321 -4.67 14.36 10.36
CA PHE A 321 -5.96 14.22 9.69
C PHE A 321 -7.08 13.89 10.67
N ILE A 322 -6.82 13.02 11.65
CA ILE A 322 -7.78 12.67 12.71
C ILE A 322 -8.15 13.92 13.52
N GLU A 323 -7.16 14.69 13.96
CA GLU A 323 -7.38 15.89 14.77
C GLU A 323 -8.08 17.00 13.97
N MET A 324 -7.77 17.14 12.68
CA MET A 324 -8.51 18.08 11.81
C MET A 324 -9.99 17.68 11.71
N ILE A 325 -10.29 16.41 11.45
CA ILE A 325 -11.68 15.93 11.38
C ILE A 325 -12.41 16.21 12.70
N ARG A 326 -11.79 15.89 13.83
CA ARG A 326 -12.37 16.14 15.16
C ARG A 326 -12.64 17.63 15.38
N LYS A 327 -11.64 18.49 15.16
CA LYS A 327 -11.79 19.94 15.37
C LYS A 327 -12.85 20.52 14.45
N VAL A 328 -12.81 20.25 13.14
CA VAL A 328 -13.79 20.76 12.15
C VAL A 328 -15.20 20.27 12.45
N PHE A 329 -15.41 18.95 12.49
CA PHE A 329 -16.76 18.39 12.45
C PHE A 329 -17.37 18.16 13.83
N THR A 330 -16.56 17.98 14.88
CA THR A 330 -17.12 17.77 16.22
C THR A 330 -17.12 19.03 17.09
N SER A 331 -16.10 19.90 16.93
CA SER A 331 -15.99 21.09 17.78
C SER A 331 -16.59 22.33 17.14
N GLU A 332 -16.28 22.63 15.87
CA GLU A 332 -16.70 23.89 15.22
C GLU A 332 -18.06 23.78 14.54
N LEU A 333 -18.29 22.73 13.75
CA LEU A 333 -19.53 22.56 13.01
C LEU A 333 -20.63 21.80 13.78
N ALA A 334 -20.32 21.19 14.92
CA ALA A 334 -21.22 20.35 15.70
C ALA A 334 -21.94 19.24 14.89
N LEU A 335 -21.22 18.60 13.95
CA LEU A 335 -21.68 17.51 13.09
C LEU A 335 -20.93 16.20 13.38
N PRO A 336 -21.01 15.65 14.62
CA PRO A 336 -20.16 14.51 15.03
C PRO A 336 -20.42 13.24 14.24
N PHE A 337 -21.61 13.03 13.68
CA PHE A 337 -21.88 11.88 12.81
C PHE A 337 -21.11 11.96 11.48
N ILE A 338 -21.08 13.13 10.87
CA ILE A 338 -20.31 13.38 9.64
C ILE A 338 -18.81 13.25 9.93
N GLY A 339 -18.33 13.82 11.04
CA GLY A 339 -16.96 13.61 11.51
C GLY A 339 -16.65 12.13 11.70
N GLY A 340 -17.55 11.36 12.30
CA GLY A 340 -17.45 9.91 12.44
C GLY A 340 -17.32 9.17 11.10
N LEU A 341 -18.10 9.57 10.08
CA LEU A 341 -17.98 8.99 8.72
C LEU A 341 -16.62 9.30 8.08
N PHE A 342 -16.06 10.51 8.25
CA PHE A 342 -14.73 10.81 7.73
C PHE A 342 -13.63 10.07 8.50
N LEU A 343 -13.78 9.86 9.80
CA LEU A 343 -12.90 8.97 10.57
C LEU A 343 -13.00 7.52 10.09
N CYS A 344 -14.20 7.06 9.69
CA CYS A 344 -14.36 5.78 9.01
C CYS A 344 -13.66 5.73 7.65
N GLY A 345 -13.43 6.87 6.99
CA GLY A 345 -12.57 6.94 5.79
C GLY A 345 -11.13 6.54 6.07
N ILE A 346 -10.58 6.90 7.26
CA ILE A 346 -9.25 6.44 7.70
C ILE A 346 -9.28 4.93 7.98
N LEU A 347 -10.30 4.45 8.70
CA LEU A 347 -10.47 3.02 8.94
C LEU A 347 -10.65 2.24 7.63
N ALA A 348 -11.36 2.81 6.64
CA ALA A 348 -11.53 2.26 5.31
C ALA A 348 -10.20 2.02 4.61
N ALA A 349 -9.30 3.02 4.63
CA ALA A 349 -7.95 2.90 4.06
C ALA A 349 -7.13 1.79 4.72
N ILE A 350 -7.22 1.68 6.05
CA ILE A 350 -6.53 0.65 6.81
C ILE A 350 -7.07 -0.74 6.45
N MET A 351 -8.39 -0.90 6.40
CA MET A 351 -9.05 -2.18 6.15
C MET A 351 -8.84 -2.67 4.71
N SER A 352 -9.04 -1.82 3.69
CA SER A 352 -8.89 -2.17 2.27
C SER A 352 -7.48 -2.64 1.90
N THR A 353 -6.48 -2.07 2.57
CA THR A 353 -5.10 -2.48 2.36
C THR A 353 -4.78 -3.77 3.12
N ALA A 354 -5.16 -3.86 4.39
CA ALA A 354 -4.89 -5.03 5.22
C ALA A 354 -5.53 -6.31 4.64
N ASP A 355 -6.79 -6.26 4.22
CA ASP A 355 -7.47 -7.44 3.65
C ASP A 355 -6.87 -7.86 2.31
N SER A 356 -6.47 -6.90 1.47
CA SER A 356 -5.79 -7.17 0.21
C SER A 356 -4.43 -7.83 0.40
N GLN A 357 -3.64 -7.37 1.37
CA GLN A 357 -2.34 -7.94 1.72
C GLN A 357 -2.50 -9.32 2.34
N LEU A 358 -3.45 -9.49 3.26
CA LEU A 358 -3.76 -10.77 3.88
C LEU A 358 -4.27 -11.79 2.86
N LEU A 359 -5.10 -11.37 1.89
CA LEU A 359 -5.58 -12.25 0.83
C LEU A 359 -4.44 -12.72 -0.09
N VAL A 360 -3.55 -11.82 -0.52
CA VAL A 360 -2.39 -12.16 -1.35
C VAL A 360 -1.41 -13.04 -0.59
N THR A 361 -1.15 -12.75 0.68
CA THR A 361 -0.27 -13.58 1.52
C THR A 361 -0.87 -14.97 1.74
N ALA A 362 -2.17 -15.04 2.01
CA ALA A 362 -2.87 -16.29 2.18
C ALA A 362 -2.89 -17.14 0.89
N SER A 363 -3.02 -16.49 -0.27
CA SER A 363 -2.89 -17.13 -1.59
C SER A 363 -1.49 -17.69 -1.80
N ALA A 364 -0.45 -16.88 -1.51
CA ALA A 364 0.94 -17.34 -1.63
C ALA A 364 1.24 -18.55 -0.74
N VAL A 365 0.69 -18.59 0.47
CA VAL A 365 0.90 -19.75 1.37
C VAL A 365 0.04 -20.94 0.97
N SER A 366 -1.25 -20.76 0.69
CA SER A 366 -2.18 -21.88 0.47
C SER A 366 -2.09 -22.45 -0.94
N GLU A 367 -2.05 -21.61 -1.98
CA GLU A 367 -2.02 -22.06 -3.37
C GLU A 367 -0.59 -22.29 -3.85
N ASP A 368 0.30 -21.29 -3.64
CA ASP A 368 1.64 -21.35 -4.20
C ASP A 368 2.58 -22.27 -3.40
N LEU A 369 2.53 -22.27 -2.04
CA LEU A 369 3.38 -23.12 -1.23
C LEU A 369 2.72 -24.46 -0.86
N TYR A 370 1.56 -24.42 -0.20
CA TYR A 370 0.94 -25.65 0.32
C TYR A 370 0.50 -26.60 -0.80
N HIS A 371 -0.32 -26.13 -1.74
CA HIS A 371 -0.81 -26.92 -2.86
C HIS A 371 0.32 -27.37 -3.81
N SER A 372 1.31 -26.49 -4.05
CA SER A 372 2.39 -26.81 -4.99
C SER A 372 3.47 -27.75 -4.44
N PHE A 373 3.79 -27.70 -3.12
CA PHE A 373 4.92 -28.44 -2.54
C PHE A 373 4.51 -29.46 -1.48
N ILE A 374 3.41 -29.24 -0.73
CA ILE A 374 3.06 -30.09 0.42
C ILE A 374 1.99 -31.12 0.01
N LYS A 375 0.88 -30.65 -0.58
CA LYS A 375 -0.25 -31.53 -0.92
C LYS A 375 -0.85 -31.15 -2.27
N LYS A 376 -0.35 -31.77 -3.33
CA LYS A 376 -0.72 -31.50 -4.73
C LYS A 376 -2.16 -31.90 -5.10
N ASP A 377 -2.79 -32.77 -4.34
CA ASP A 377 -4.15 -33.26 -4.47
C ASP A 377 -5.13 -32.59 -3.49
N ALA A 378 -4.74 -31.47 -2.86
CA ALA A 378 -5.60 -30.71 -1.97
C ALA A 378 -6.83 -30.19 -2.71
N ASP A 379 -8.00 -30.42 -2.14
CA ASP A 379 -9.25 -29.89 -2.68
C ASP A 379 -9.42 -28.38 -2.34
N SER A 380 -10.35 -27.71 -3.02
CA SER A 380 -10.62 -26.29 -2.81
C SER A 380 -11.00 -25.96 -1.35
N LYS A 381 -11.65 -26.88 -0.63
CA LYS A 381 -12.04 -26.67 0.78
C LYS A 381 -10.81 -26.68 1.69
N GLU A 382 -9.87 -27.56 1.42
CA GLU A 382 -8.62 -27.65 2.18
C GLU A 382 -7.74 -26.43 1.92
N ILE A 383 -7.60 -25.99 0.67
CA ILE A 383 -6.88 -24.78 0.28
C ILE A 383 -7.47 -23.56 1.01
N LEU A 384 -8.80 -23.40 1.01
CA LEU A 384 -9.47 -22.32 1.73
C LEU A 384 -9.28 -22.38 3.25
N LYS A 385 -9.22 -23.59 3.83
CA LYS A 385 -8.92 -23.77 5.25
C LYS A 385 -7.49 -23.31 5.58
N VAL A 386 -6.50 -23.72 4.78
CA VAL A 386 -5.11 -23.28 4.93
C VAL A 386 -5.00 -21.76 4.77
N SER A 387 -5.68 -21.18 3.78
CA SER A 387 -5.75 -19.73 3.56
C SER A 387 -6.24 -18.98 4.81
N ARG A 388 -7.36 -19.44 5.40
CA ARG A 388 -7.90 -18.81 6.63
C ARG A 388 -6.97 -18.93 7.84
N ILE A 389 -6.33 -20.08 8.02
CA ILE A 389 -5.33 -20.27 9.09
C ILE A 389 -4.16 -19.30 8.88
N THR A 390 -3.69 -19.15 7.63
CA THR A 390 -2.61 -18.23 7.28
C THR A 390 -2.96 -16.78 7.65
N VAL A 391 -4.18 -16.33 7.36
CA VAL A 391 -4.65 -14.99 7.73
C VAL A 391 -4.52 -14.76 9.24
N ILE A 392 -4.95 -15.74 10.07
CA ILE A 392 -4.83 -15.63 11.54
C ILE A 392 -3.36 -15.55 11.96
N VAL A 393 -2.53 -16.45 11.45
CA VAL A 393 -1.11 -16.52 11.83
C VAL A 393 -0.40 -15.21 11.48
N ILE A 394 -0.59 -14.70 10.27
CA ILE A 394 -0.01 -13.44 9.81
C ILE A 394 -0.50 -12.27 10.67
N ALA A 395 -1.79 -12.21 10.99
CA ALA A 395 -2.34 -11.15 11.81
C ALA A 395 -1.80 -11.19 13.26
N VAL A 396 -1.61 -12.36 13.84
CA VAL A 396 -1.01 -12.51 15.18
C VAL A 396 0.45 -12.03 15.17
N ILE A 397 1.24 -12.40 14.16
CA ILE A 397 2.64 -11.97 14.10
C ILE A 397 2.70 -10.46 13.83
N ALA A 398 1.87 -9.95 12.92
CA ALA A 398 1.77 -8.51 12.63
C ALA A 398 1.35 -7.71 13.87
N PHE A 399 0.45 -8.24 14.70
CA PHE A 399 0.05 -7.65 15.98
C PHE A 399 1.25 -7.51 16.95
N VAL A 400 2.11 -8.52 17.03
CA VAL A 400 3.33 -8.45 17.85
C VAL A 400 4.30 -7.39 17.33
N ILE A 401 4.46 -7.27 16.00
CA ILE A 401 5.30 -6.23 15.39
C ILE A 401 4.73 -4.83 15.65
N ALA A 402 3.41 -4.67 15.61
CA ALA A 402 2.71 -3.41 15.86
C ALA A 402 2.60 -3.04 17.36
N TRP A 403 3.16 -3.84 18.27
CA TRP A 403 2.99 -3.66 19.71
C TRP A 403 3.56 -2.35 20.25
N ASN A 404 4.62 -1.83 19.64
CA ASN A 404 5.22 -0.56 20.05
C ASN A 404 4.39 0.63 19.56
N PRO A 405 3.80 1.47 20.46
CA PRO A 405 2.99 2.63 20.09
C PRO A 405 3.79 3.71 19.34
N ASP A 406 5.11 3.77 19.53
CA ASP A 406 6.00 4.73 18.89
C ASP A 406 6.40 4.34 17.45
N SER A 407 5.99 3.15 17.00
CA SER A 407 6.26 2.72 15.62
C SER A 407 5.66 3.69 14.63
N SER A 408 6.50 4.22 13.71
CA SER A 408 6.05 5.06 12.61
C SER A 408 5.32 4.23 11.55
N ILE A 409 4.12 4.62 11.19
CA ILE A 409 3.36 4.01 10.08
C ILE A 409 4.17 4.15 8.80
N MET A 410 4.69 5.35 8.52
CA MET A 410 5.51 5.62 7.34
C MET A 410 6.78 4.78 7.30
N GLY A 411 7.43 4.56 8.46
CA GLY A 411 8.63 3.72 8.57
C GLY A 411 8.36 2.25 8.25
N LEU A 412 7.29 1.66 8.80
CA LEU A 412 6.91 0.27 8.51
C LEU A 412 6.52 0.08 7.03
N VAL A 413 5.76 1.03 6.47
CA VAL A 413 5.36 0.98 5.07
C VAL A 413 6.56 1.12 4.15
N SER A 414 7.46 2.07 4.40
CA SER A 414 8.63 2.31 3.53
C SER A 414 9.50 1.06 3.38
N ASN A 415 9.70 0.32 4.47
CA ASN A 415 10.48 -0.90 4.46
C ASN A 415 9.81 -2.03 3.65
N ALA A 416 8.53 -2.30 3.91
CA ALA A 416 7.78 -3.31 3.16
C ALA A 416 7.66 -2.94 1.67
N TRP A 417 7.43 -1.67 1.36
CA TRP A 417 7.37 -1.13 0.01
C TRP A 417 8.70 -1.28 -0.72
N ALA A 418 9.81 -1.00 -0.04
CA ALA A 418 11.15 -1.20 -0.60
C ALA A 418 11.43 -2.67 -0.91
N GLY A 419 11.11 -3.57 0.02
CA GLY A 419 11.35 -5.00 -0.14
C GLY A 419 10.59 -5.62 -1.31
N LEU A 420 9.28 -5.37 -1.38
CA LEU A 420 8.46 -5.83 -2.49
C LEU A 420 8.84 -5.15 -3.81
N GLY A 421 9.00 -3.83 -3.81
CA GLY A 421 9.36 -3.05 -4.98
C GLY A 421 10.69 -3.48 -5.59
N SER A 422 11.71 -3.73 -4.77
CA SER A 422 13.04 -4.16 -5.22
C SER A 422 13.07 -5.61 -5.68
N ALA A 423 12.33 -6.50 -5.02
CA ALA A 423 12.30 -7.92 -5.38
C ALA A 423 11.45 -8.19 -6.63
N PHE A 424 10.26 -7.59 -6.72
CA PHE A 424 9.30 -7.87 -7.78
C PHE A 424 9.37 -6.87 -8.94
N GLY A 425 9.60 -5.58 -8.69
CA GLY A 425 9.54 -4.53 -9.70
C GLY A 425 10.41 -4.81 -10.92
N PRO A 426 11.73 -4.99 -10.76
CA PRO A 426 12.63 -5.27 -11.87
C PRO A 426 12.28 -6.53 -12.64
N ILE A 427 11.90 -7.62 -11.95
CA ILE A 427 11.53 -8.87 -12.61
C ILE A 427 10.20 -8.74 -13.38
N VAL A 428 9.21 -8.00 -12.86
CA VAL A 428 7.96 -7.71 -13.59
C VAL A 428 8.28 -6.93 -14.86
N VAL A 429 9.03 -5.82 -14.75
CA VAL A 429 9.43 -5.01 -15.90
C VAL A 429 10.18 -5.85 -16.94
N MET A 430 11.20 -6.59 -16.50
CA MET A 430 12.03 -7.37 -17.42
C MET A 430 11.27 -8.57 -18.03
N SER A 431 10.35 -9.19 -17.29
CA SER A 431 9.47 -10.25 -17.80
C SER A 431 8.58 -9.77 -18.93
N LEU A 432 8.11 -8.51 -18.86
CA LEU A 432 7.15 -7.93 -19.79
C LEU A 432 7.83 -7.24 -20.99
N PHE A 433 9.05 -6.70 -20.82
CA PHE A 433 9.67 -5.82 -21.85
C PHE A 433 10.98 -6.32 -22.40
N TRP A 434 11.63 -7.31 -21.77
CA TRP A 434 12.92 -7.80 -22.26
C TRP A 434 12.88 -9.29 -22.62
N ARG A 435 12.90 -9.56 -23.93
CA ARG A 435 12.80 -10.91 -24.50
C ARG A 435 13.88 -11.88 -24.03
N ARG A 436 15.07 -11.35 -23.64
CA ARG A 436 16.25 -12.14 -23.28
C ARG A 436 16.23 -12.64 -21.82
N THR A 437 15.33 -12.12 -20.96
CA THR A 437 15.24 -12.53 -19.56
C THR A 437 14.97 -14.03 -19.45
N ASN A 438 15.76 -14.69 -18.60
CA ASN A 438 15.67 -16.13 -18.33
C ASN A 438 15.49 -16.44 -16.85
N LEU A 439 15.24 -17.71 -16.51
CA LEU A 439 15.01 -18.15 -15.14
C LEU A 439 16.17 -17.82 -14.17
N PRO A 440 17.46 -18.10 -14.48
CA PRO A 440 18.55 -17.74 -13.58
C PRO A 440 18.64 -16.22 -13.32
N GLY A 441 18.44 -15.41 -14.36
CA GLY A 441 18.41 -13.94 -14.22
C GLY A 441 17.26 -13.47 -13.33
N ALA A 442 16.08 -14.03 -13.52
CA ALA A 442 14.90 -13.72 -12.71
C ALA A 442 15.12 -14.04 -11.21
N ILE A 443 15.67 -15.23 -10.92
CA ILE A 443 16.03 -15.65 -9.54
C ILE A 443 17.08 -14.69 -8.95
N ALA A 444 18.16 -14.42 -9.69
CA ALA A 444 19.24 -13.56 -9.21
C ALA A 444 18.72 -12.14 -8.88
N GLY A 445 17.89 -11.56 -9.74
CA GLY A 445 17.31 -10.24 -9.50
C GLY A 445 16.40 -10.20 -8.29
N MET A 446 15.47 -11.13 -8.15
CA MET A 446 14.56 -11.18 -7.01
C MET A 446 15.30 -11.33 -5.68
N VAL A 447 16.26 -12.25 -5.61
CA VAL A 447 17.05 -12.46 -4.40
C VAL A 447 17.89 -11.24 -4.08
N THR A 448 18.58 -10.67 -5.08
CA THR A 448 19.39 -9.46 -4.88
C THR A 448 18.53 -8.29 -4.40
N GLY A 449 17.38 -8.04 -5.03
CA GLY A 449 16.49 -6.96 -4.66
C GLY A 449 16.01 -7.06 -3.21
N GLY A 450 15.49 -8.22 -2.81
CA GLY A 450 15.01 -8.46 -1.45
C GLY A 450 16.11 -8.39 -0.39
N LEU A 451 17.24 -9.04 -0.64
CA LEU A 451 18.39 -9.04 0.29
C LEU A 451 19.03 -7.66 0.42
N THR A 452 19.08 -6.88 -0.67
CA THR A 452 19.63 -5.52 -0.61
C THR A 452 18.87 -4.66 0.40
N VAL A 453 17.55 -4.71 0.40
CA VAL A 453 16.74 -3.93 1.35
C VAL A 453 17.00 -4.37 2.79
N ILE A 454 17.06 -5.67 3.06
CA ILE A 454 17.37 -6.19 4.41
C ILE A 454 18.75 -5.74 4.86
N ILE A 455 19.77 -5.85 4.00
CA ILE A 455 21.14 -5.45 4.34
C ILE A 455 21.23 -3.93 4.54
N TRP A 456 20.56 -3.15 3.67
CA TRP A 456 20.63 -1.69 3.66
C TRP A 456 20.02 -1.05 4.89
N ASP A 457 18.85 -1.57 5.33
CA ASP A 457 18.05 -0.96 6.38
C ASP A 457 18.31 -1.53 7.78
N TYR A 458 18.82 -2.78 7.88
CA TYR A 458 18.91 -3.48 9.17
C TYR A 458 20.31 -3.87 9.61
N ILE A 459 21.30 -3.95 8.69
CA ILE A 459 22.65 -4.38 9.08
C ILE A 459 23.56 -3.17 9.27
N PRO A 460 24.08 -2.93 10.50
CA PRO A 460 24.96 -1.80 10.78
C PRO A 460 26.36 -2.09 10.25
N LEU A 461 26.66 -1.65 9.03
CA LEU A 461 27.91 -1.93 8.32
C LEU A 461 28.96 -0.80 8.45
N VAL A 462 28.55 0.43 8.69
CA VAL A 462 29.43 1.60 8.69
C VAL A 462 29.35 2.34 10.03
N GLY A 463 30.39 2.22 10.85
CA GLY A 463 30.47 2.92 12.13
C GLY A 463 29.29 2.66 13.10
N GLY A 464 28.69 1.47 13.04
CA GLY A 464 27.52 1.10 13.84
C GLY A 464 26.18 1.62 13.28
N GLN A 465 26.18 2.25 12.10
CA GLN A 465 25.00 2.71 11.40
C GLN A 465 24.66 1.81 10.20
N THR A 466 23.38 1.76 9.84
CA THR A 466 22.93 1.12 8.61
C THR A 466 23.32 1.94 7.38
N LEU A 467 23.41 1.32 6.22
CA LEU A 467 23.72 2.02 4.97
C LEU A 467 22.66 3.06 4.62
N GLY A 468 21.39 2.80 4.93
CA GLY A 468 20.29 3.75 4.77
C GLY A 468 20.51 5.03 5.56
N THR A 469 20.84 4.89 6.85
CA THR A 469 21.11 6.03 7.73
C THR A 469 22.39 6.80 7.30
N TYR A 470 23.45 6.07 6.94
CA TYR A 470 24.73 6.67 6.57
C TYR A 470 24.67 7.45 5.25
N THR A 471 23.97 6.92 4.25
CA THR A 471 23.92 7.52 2.90
C THR A 471 22.74 8.47 2.71
N GLY A 472 21.67 8.36 3.51
CA GLY A 472 20.40 9.02 3.29
C GLY A 472 19.65 8.54 2.04
N LEU A 473 20.11 7.44 1.41
CA LEU A 473 19.52 6.91 0.19
C LEU A 473 18.53 5.80 0.52
N TYR A 474 17.32 5.94 -0.01
CA TYR A 474 16.25 4.97 0.20
C TYR A 474 16.59 3.60 -0.38
N SER A 475 16.45 2.56 0.40
CA SER A 475 16.80 1.18 0.05
C SER A 475 16.12 0.67 -1.21
N LEU A 476 14.90 1.13 -1.51
CA LEU A 476 14.20 0.81 -2.75
C LEU A 476 14.98 1.23 -4.00
N ALA A 477 15.56 2.43 -4.00
CA ALA A 477 16.33 2.91 -5.15
C ALA A 477 17.50 1.97 -5.46
N VAL A 478 18.24 1.62 -4.42
CA VAL A 478 19.43 0.75 -4.54
C VAL A 478 19.04 -0.68 -4.88
N GLY A 479 18.08 -1.24 -4.15
CA GLY A 479 17.60 -2.60 -4.35
C GLY A 479 17.00 -2.81 -5.74
N PHE A 480 16.20 -1.86 -6.23
CA PHE A 480 15.62 -1.91 -7.58
C PHE A 480 16.69 -1.90 -8.67
N LEU A 481 17.67 -1.00 -8.58
CA LEU A 481 18.74 -0.87 -9.57
C LEU A 481 19.66 -2.09 -9.55
N LEU A 482 20.08 -2.56 -8.37
CA LEU A 482 20.92 -3.77 -8.25
C LEU A 482 20.19 -5.01 -8.76
N SER A 483 18.91 -5.18 -8.44
CA SER A 483 18.09 -6.25 -8.97
C SER A 483 18.05 -6.22 -10.50
N LEU A 484 17.80 -5.05 -11.09
CA LEU A 484 17.78 -4.86 -12.55
C LEU A 484 19.12 -5.24 -13.19
N VAL A 485 20.23 -4.76 -12.64
CA VAL A 485 21.58 -5.07 -13.11
C VAL A 485 21.85 -6.58 -13.03
N MET A 486 21.48 -7.22 -11.94
CA MET A 486 21.68 -8.66 -11.76
C MET A 486 20.82 -9.49 -12.73
N ILE A 487 19.56 -9.08 -12.99
CA ILE A 487 18.76 -9.72 -14.03
C ILE A 487 19.47 -9.65 -15.38
N VAL A 488 19.99 -8.48 -15.75
CA VAL A 488 20.67 -8.28 -17.04
C VAL A 488 21.94 -9.12 -17.12
N ILE A 489 22.85 -8.99 -16.16
CA ILE A 489 24.14 -9.70 -16.18
C ILE A 489 23.90 -11.21 -16.21
N VAL A 490 23.13 -11.76 -15.27
CA VAL A 490 22.93 -13.20 -15.17
C VAL A 490 22.17 -13.74 -16.39
N SER A 491 21.19 -13.00 -16.91
CA SER A 491 20.52 -13.43 -18.15
C SER A 491 21.45 -13.46 -19.34
N LEU A 492 22.41 -12.54 -19.46
CA LEU A 492 23.35 -12.49 -20.59
C LEU A 492 24.42 -13.60 -20.51
N VAL A 493 24.95 -13.88 -19.32
CA VAL A 493 26.00 -14.88 -19.12
C VAL A 493 25.49 -16.32 -19.03
N THR A 494 24.18 -16.53 -18.90
CA THR A 494 23.56 -17.86 -18.85
C THR A 494 22.82 -18.18 -20.15
N LYS A 495 22.39 -19.46 -20.29
CA LYS A 495 21.71 -19.95 -21.49
C LYS A 495 20.48 -19.09 -21.83
N ALA A 496 20.32 -18.77 -23.13
CA ALA A 496 19.17 -18.05 -23.62
C ALA A 496 17.85 -18.77 -23.31
N PRO A 497 16.72 -18.04 -23.17
CA PRO A 497 15.40 -18.65 -23.06
C PRO A 497 15.13 -19.60 -24.23
N SER A 498 14.33 -20.66 -23.98
CA SER A 498 13.90 -21.57 -25.05
C SER A 498 13.06 -20.83 -26.11
N LYS A 499 12.99 -21.43 -27.31
CA LYS A 499 12.17 -20.90 -28.39
C LYS A 499 10.68 -20.77 -27.98
N GLU A 500 10.15 -21.72 -27.23
CA GLU A 500 8.80 -21.68 -26.67
C GLU A 500 8.54 -20.40 -25.86
N ILE A 501 9.47 -20.04 -24.96
CA ILE A 501 9.38 -18.84 -24.11
C ILE A 501 9.46 -17.57 -24.96
N THR A 502 10.35 -17.54 -25.94
CA THR A 502 10.50 -16.34 -26.80
C THR A 502 9.33 -16.17 -27.78
N ASP A 503 8.78 -17.25 -28.33
CA ASP A 503 7.60 -17.20 -29.21
C ASP A 503 6.35 -16.76 -28.45
N GLU A 504 6.21 -17.17 -27.16
CA GLU A 504 5.14 -16.67 -26.30
C GLU A 504 5.28 -15.18 -26.02
N PHE A 505 6.51 -14.72 -25.70
CA PHE A 505 6.80 -13.31 -25.50
C PHE A 505 6.44 -12.48 -26.75
N ASP A 506 6.88 -12.93 -27.95
CA ASP A 506 6.63 -12.23 -29.21
C ASP A 506 5.12 -12.16 -29.52
N ARG A 507 4.37 -13.23 -29.28
CA ARG A 507 2.89 -13.22 -29.42
C ARG A 507 2.17 -12.23 -28.50
N VAL A 508 2.65 -12.07 -27.27
CA VAL A 508 2.09 -11.10 -26.33
C VAL A 508 2.50 -9.69 -26.68
N ALA A 509 3.72 -9.49 -27.19
CA ALA A 509 4.25 -8.18 -27.56
C ALA A 509 3.62 -7.64 -28.85
N ALA A 510 3.23 -8.51 -29.80
CA ALA A 510 2.64 -8.15 -31.10
C ALA A 510 1.17 -7.69 -31.03
N LYS A 511 0.49 -7.91 -29.93
CA LYS A 511 -0.92 -7.53 -29.68
C LYS A 511 -1.02 -6.33 -28.76
#